data_6bd2943996607fd5b9eccba96c0dc322
#
_entry.id   6bd2943996607fd5b9eccba96c0dc322
#
_cell.length_a   1.000
_cell.length_b   1.000
_cell.length_c   1.000
_cell.angle_alpha   90.00
_cell.angle_beta   90.00
_cell.angle_gamma   90.00
#
_symmetry.space_group_name_H-M   'P 1'
#
loop_
_entity.id
_entity.type
_entity.pdbx_description
1 polymer ?
#
loop_
_entity_poly.entity_id
_entity_poly.type
_entity_poly.pdbx_seq_one_letter_code
_entity_poly.pdbx_strand_id
1 'polypeptide(L)'
;MWWGTAVESPDPAAAAAFYSKLLVWPVVHQDPGTSVLSPPQESVFVVFQLADDYVRPAWPPVVGQQRTMMHLDVQVDDLDAAVADAERLGAELAKTQPQANVRVMFDPDGRPFCLCQESA
;
A
#
# COMPACT_ATOMS: atom_id res chain seq x y z
N MET A 1 -6.76 -10.71 20.55
CA MET A 1 -5.51 -9.99 20.22
C MET A 1 -5.73 -9.17 18.96
N TRP A 2 -5.28 -7.92 18.95
CA TRP A 2 -5.24 -7.13 17.73
C TRP A 2 -3.82 -7.10 17.18
N TRP A 3 -3.70 -6.83 15.90
CA TRP A 3 -2.41 -6.74 15.19
C TRP A 3 -2.48 -5.62 14.16
N GLY A 4 -1.43 -4.84 14.04
CA GLY A 4 -1.43 -3.73 13.13
C GLY A 4 -0.06 -3.36 12.60
N THR A 5 -0.07 -2.60 11.51
CA THR A 5 1.12 -2.06 10.87
C THR A 5 0.99 -0.55 10.79
N ALA A 6 2.01 0.16 11.23
CA ALA A 6 2.09 1.62 11.10
C ALA A 6 2.99 1.98 9.90
N VAL A 7 2.51 2.86 9.06
CA VAL A 7 3.17 3.26 7.81
C VAL A 7 3.26 4.77 7.77
N GLU A 8 4.45 5.31 7.53
CA GLU A 8 4.64 6.75 7.40
C GLU A 8 4.19 7.24 6.03
N SER A 9 3.59 8.43 6.01
CA SER A 9 3.04 9.04 4.79
C SER A 9 3.15 10.55 4.85
N PRO A 10 3.41 11.23 3.73
CA PRO A 10 3.34 12.69 3.69
C PRO A 10 1.89 13.19 3.74
N ASP A 11 0.92 12.33 3.43
CA ASP A 11 -0.51 12.65 3.45
C ASP A 11 -1.32 11.42 3.90
N PRO A 12 -1.46 11.21 5.21
CA PRO A 12 -2.16 10.03 5.73
C PRO A 12 -3.59 9.88 5.23
N ALA A 13 -4.32 10.97 5.07
CA ALA A 13 -5.72 10.90 4.60
C ALA A 13 -5.79 10.38 3.16
N ALA A 14 -4.90 10.85 2.28
CA ALA A 14 -4.86 10.39 0.89
C ALA A 14 -4.40 8.94 0.79
N ALA A 15 -3.40 8.54 1.57
CA ALA A 15 -2.94 7.15 1.62
C ALA A 15 -4.05 6.22 2.10
N ALA A 16 -4.74 6.59 3.16
CA ALA A 16 -5.86 5.83 3.70
C ALA A 16 -7.00 5.72 2.69
N ALA A 17 -7.33 6.80 1.98
CA ALA A 17 -8.38 6.78 0.97
C ALA A 17 -8.06 5.79 -0.17
N PHE A 18 -6.81 5.76 -0.61
CA PHE A 18 -6.36 4.81 -1.64
C PHE A 18 -6.53 3.36 -1.16
N TYR A 19 -5.91 3.03 -0.01
CA TYR A 19 -5.94 1.65 0.50
C TYR A 19 -7.32 1.23 0.97
N SER A 20 -8.14 2.15 1.47
CA SER A 20 -9.53 1.85 1.82
C SER A 20 -10.31 1.32 0.63
N LYS A 21 -10.13 1.92 -0.54
CA LYS A 21 -10.80 1.48 -1.76
C LYS A 21 -10.18 0.20 -2.32
N LEU A 22 -8.85 0.09 -2.29
CA LEU A 22 -8.14 -1.08 -2.79
C LEU A 22 -8.48 -2.34 -1.97
N LEU A 23 -8.48 -2.22 -0.64
CA LEU A 23 -8.70 -3.33 0.28
C LEU A 23 -10.17 -3.55 0.62
N VAL A 24 -11.02 -2.58 0.32
CA VAL A 24 -12.41 -2.53 0.78
C VAL A 24 -12.49 -2.59 2.32
N TRP A 25 -11.64 -1.81 2.96
CA TRP A 25 -11.59 -1.65 4.41
C TRP A 25 -12.02 -0.23 4.77
N PRO A 26 -12.93 -0.05 5.73
CA PRO A 26 -13.35 1.30 6.14
C PRO A 26 -12.24 2.06 6.86
N VAL A 27 -12.26 3.37 6.72
CA VAL A 27 -11.47 4.27 7.57
C VAL A 27 -12.21 4.35 8.91
N VAL A 28 -11.58 3.85 9.97
CA VAL A 28 -12.21 3.76 11.30
C VAL A 28 -11.79 4.88 12.24
N HIS A 29 -10.72 5.61 11.92
CA HIS A 29 -10.28 6.79 12.65
C HIS A 29 -9.51 7.70 11.71
N GLN A 30 -9.68 9.01 11.86
CA GLN A 30 -8.92 9.99 11.09
C GLN A 30 -8.79 11.31 11.87
N ASP A 31 -7.56 11.79 11.96
CA ASP A 31 -7.22 13.12 12.43
C ASP A 31 -6.09 13.67 11.56
N PRO A 32 -5.62 14.92 11.78
CA PRO A 32 -4.62 15.51 10.88
C PRO A 32 -3.32 14.72 10.77
N GLY A 33 -2.93 13.99 11.79
CA GLY A 33 -1.66 13.24 11.79
C GLY A 33 -1.80 11.75 11.61
N THR A 34 -3.02 11.21 11.55
CA THR A 34 -3.23 9.75 11.59
C THR A 34 -4.51 9.36 10.87
N SER A 35 -4.44 8.29 10.10
CA SER A 35 -5.62 7.67 9.49
C SER A 35 -5.52 6.15 9.64
N VAL A 36 -6.59 5.51 10.09
CA VAL A 36 -6.60 4.09 10.42
C VAL A 36 -7.63 3.35 9.58
N LEU A 37 -7.20 2.26 8.97
CA LEU A 37 -8.07 1.31 8.26
C LEU A 37 -8.17 0.01 9.06
N SER A 38 -9.35 -0.57 9.10
CA SER A 38 -9.55 -1.88 9.69
C SER A 38 -10.71 -2.59 9.01
N PRO A 39 -10.57 -3.89 8.68
CA PRO A 39 -11.71 -4.64 8.16
C PRO A 39 -12.77 -4.83 9.24
N PRO A 40 -14.07 -4.91 8.85
CA PRO A 40 -15.14 -5.03 9.81
C PRO A 40 -15.04 -6.30 10.62
N GLN A 41 -14.98 -6.87 11.38
CA GLN A 41 -15.03 -8.15 12.09
C GLN A 41 -13.66 -8.81 12.30
N GLU A 42 -12.58 -8.06 12.04
CA GLU A 42 -11.23 -8.56 12.29
C GLU A 42 -10.44 -7.57 13.12
N SER A 43 -9.55 -8.10 13.95
CA SER A 43 -8.73 -7.28 14.86
C SER A 43 -7.38 -6.94 14.22
N VAL A 44 -7.42 -6.46 12.99
CA VAL A 44 -6.25 -6.09 12.20
C VAL A 44 -6.40 -4.63 11.76
N PHE A 45 -5.30 -3.88 11.70
CA PHE A 45 -5.38 -2.51 11.18
C PHE A 45 -4.09 -2.08 10.48
N VAL A 46 -4.23 -1.09 9.60
CA VAL A 46 -3.14 -0.34 9.03
C VAL A 46 -3.30 1.12 9.43
N VAL A 47 -2.24 1.71 9.97
CA VAL A 47 -2.23 3.10 10.40
C VAL A 47 -1.29 3.88 9.50
N PHE A 48 -1.77 4.97 8.90
CA PHE A 48 -0.93 5.92 8.19
C PHE A 48 -0.65 7.10 9.12
N GLN A 49 0.64 7.36 9.36
CA GLN A 49 1.10 8.39 10.28
C GLN A 49 1.83 9.47 9.51
N LEU A 50 1.54 10.73 9.80
CA LEU A 50 2.19 11.85 9.14
C LEU A 50 3.69 11.87 9.41
N ALA A 51 4.47 11.95 8.33
CA ALA A 51 5.91 12.15 8.35
C ALA A 51 6.25 13.28 7.38
N ASP A 52 6.54 14.46 7.92
CA ASP A 52 6.84 15.64 7.10
C ASP A 52 8.14 15.48 6.32
N ASP A 53 9.04 14.63 6.79
CA ASP A 53 10.30 14.31 6.15
C ASP A 53 10.26 13.02 5.32
N TYR A 54 9.08 12.59 4.92
CA TYR A 54 8.92 11.39 4.10
C TYR A 54 9.77 11.48 2.82
N VAL A 55 10.52 10.41 2.54
CA VAL A 55 11.28 10.25 1.32
C VAL A 55 10.77 9.04 0.56
N ARG A 56 10.38 9.24 -0.69
CA ARG A 56 9.91 8.15 -1.55
C ARG A 56 10.99 7.08 -1.69
N PRO A 57 10.70 5.81 -1.38
CA PRO A 57 11.67 4.74 -1.55
C PRO A 57 12.04 4.52 -3.02
N ALA A 58 13.29 4.17 -3.28
CA ALA A 58 13.73 3.75 -4.61
C ALA A 58 13.39 2.26 -4.81
N TRP A 59 12.77 1.95 -5.94
CA TRP A 59 12.53 0.58 -6.38
C TRP A 59 12.84 0.44 -7.87
N PRO A 60 13.69 -0.51 -8.33
CA PRO A 60 14.50 -1.40 -7.48
C PRO A 60 15.48 -0.64 -6.59
N PRO A 61 15.97 -1.27 -5.50
CA PRO A 61 16.83 -0.57 -4.54
C PRO A 61 18.10 -0.01 -5.19
N VAL A 62 18.48 1.19 -4.76
CA VAL A 62 19.69 1.85 -5.19
C VAL A 62 20.53 2.18 -3.96
N VAL A 63 21.83 1.85 -4.01
CA VAL A 63 22.74 2.13 -2.90
C VAL A 63 22.76 3.64 -2.61
N GLY A 64 22.62 3.98 -1.33
CA GLY A 64 22.60 5.37 -0.88
C GLY A 64 21.27 6.07 -0.96
N GLN A 65 20.24 5.45 -1.55
CA GLN A 65 18.88 5.97 -1.58
C GLN A 65 17.98 5.26 -0.57
N GLN A 66 16.86 5.88 -0.24
CA GLN A 66 15.90 5.33 0.71
C GLN A 66 15.40 3.97 0.19
N ARG A 67 15.51 2.94 1.03
CA ARG A 67 14.97 1.62 0.73
C ARG A 67 13.55 1.51 1.27
N THR A 68 12.73 0.72 0.60
CA THR A 68 11.50 0.25 1.22
C THR A 68 11.90 -0.85 2.22
N MET A 69 11.58 -0.65 3.49
CA MET A 69 11.96 -1.58 4.56
C MET A 69 10.93 -2.68 4.73
N MET A 70 9.68 -2.37 4.46
CA MET A 70 8.55 -3.29 4.48
C MET A 70 7.60 -2.90 3.35
N HIS A 71 6.85 -3.85 2.84
CA HIS A 71 5.82 -3.57 1.85
C HIS A 71 4.56 -4.38 2.16
N LEU A 72 3.45 -3.91 1.64
CA LEU A 72 2.17 -4.59 1.78
C LEU A 72 1.97 -5.52 0.59
N ASP A 73 1.53 -6.74 0.85
CA ASP A 73 1.12 -7.69 -0.17
C ASP A 73 -0.40 -7.86 -0.10
N VAL A 74 -1.04 -7.75 -1.25
CA VAL A 74 -2.50 -7.89 -1.36
C VAL A 74 -2.79 -9.06 -2.28
N GLN A 75 -3.50 -10.07 -1.76
CA GLN A 75 -3.93 -11.20 -2.56
C GLN A 75 -5.08 -10.78 -3.46
N VAL A 76 -5.00 -11.17 -4.74
CA VAL A 76 -6.02 -10.86 -5.75
C VAL A 76 -6.34 -12.11 -6.56
N ASP A 77 -7.54 -12.16 -7.12
CA ASP A 77 -7.99 -13.30 -7.93
C ASP A 77 -7.53 -13.19 -9.37
N ASP A 78 -7.47 -11.98 -9.92
CA ASP A 78 -7.09 -11.71 -11.30
C ASP A 78 -6.09 -10.57 -11.31
N LEU A 79 -4.85 -10.86 -11.66
CA LEU A 79 -3.75 -9.91 -11.59
C LEU A 79 -3.95 -8.71 -12.53
N ASP A 80 -4.35 -8.95 -13.76
CA ASP A 80 -4.54 -7.87 -14.74
C ASP A 80 -5.68 -6.95 -14.35
N ALA A 81 -6.79 -7.51 -13.88
CA ALA A 81 -7.92 -6.72 -13.39
C ALA A 81 -7.55 -5.90 -12.15
N ALA A 82 -6.79 -6.50 -11.23
CA ALA A 82 -6.35 -5.82 -10.01
C ALA A 82 -5.39 -4.66 -10.33
N VAL A 83 -4.49 -4.83 -11.28
CA VAL A 83 -3.59 -3.75 -11.74
C VAL A 83 -4.42 -2.60 -12.31
N ALA A 84 -5.39 -2.88 -13.17
CA ALA A 84 -6.25 -1.85 -13.74
C ALA A 84 -7.04 -1.10 -12.67
N ASP A 85 -7.57 -1.80 -11.68
CA ASP A 85 -8.27 -1.18 -10.55
C ASP A 85 -7.34 -0.27 -9.73
N ALA A 86 -6.15 -0.75 -9.41
CA ALA A 86 -5.18 0.02 -8.65
C ALA A 86 -4.76 1.29 -9.41
N GLU A 87 -4.56 1.19 -10.72
CA GLU A 87 -4.22 2.34 -11.56
C GLU A 87 -5.34 3.38 -11.57
N ARG A 88 -6.61 2.95 -11.63
CA ARG A 88 -7.74 3.88 -11.53
C ARG A 88 -7.78 4.61 -10.20
N LEU A 89 -7.30 4.00 -9.13
CA LEU A 89 -7.24 4.61 -7.80
C LEU A 89 -6.01 5.50 -7.60
N GLY A 90 -5.07 5.53 -8.55
CA GLY A 90 -3.90 6.39 -8.50
C GLY A 90 -2.57 5.67 -8.31
N ALA A 91 -2.54 4.35 -8.34
CA ALA A 91 -1.30 3.60 -8.30
C ALA A 91 -0.61 3.58 -9.67
N GLU A 92 0.69 3.29 -9.67
CA GLU A 92 1.50 3.19 -10.87
C GLU A 92 2.16 1.82 -10.92
N LEU A 93 2.10 1.16 -12.07
CA LEU A 93 2.76 -0.13 -12.27
C LEU A 93 4.28 0.08 -12.39
N ALA A 94 5.07 -0.64 -11.60
CA ALA A 94 6.52 -0.59 -11.70
C ALA A 94 7.00 -1.21 -13.00
N LYS A 95 8.08 -0.67 -13.57
CA LYS A 95 8.68 -1.21 -14.79
C LYS A 95 9.38 -2.54 -14.56
N THR A 96 9.94 -2.73 -13.37
CA THR A 96 10.64 -3.96 -13.00
C THR A 96 9.68 -4.90 -12.29
N GLN A 97 9.48 -6.09 -12.87
CA GLN A 97 8.57 -7.11 -12.36
C GLN A 97 9.32 -8.42 -12.18
N PRO A 98 9.79 -8.72 -10.95
CA PRO A 98 10.67 -9.88 -10.74
C PRO A 98 9.96 -11.24 -10.77
N GLN A 99 8.64 -11.28 -10.63
CA GLN A 99 7.88 -12.54 -10.52
C GLN A 99 6.67 -12.54 -11.44
N ALA A 100 6.33 -13.72 -11.97
CA ALA A 100 5.23 -13.87 -12.92
C ALA A 100 3.85 -13.68 -12.28
N ASN A 101 3.69 -14.08 -11.03
CA ASN A 101 2.41 -14.06 -10.32
C ASN A 101 2.27 -12.91 -9.32
N VAL A 102 3.20 -11.95 -9.37
CA VAL A 102 3.20 -10.75 -8.53
C VAL A 102 3.36 -9.53 -9.41
N ARG A 103 2.66 -8.45 -9.07
CA ARG A 103 2.92 -7.14 -9.69
C ARG A 103 3.32 -6.14 -8.62
N VAL A 104 4.51 -5.58 -8.78
CA VAL A 104 4.98 -4.47 -7.96
C VAL A 104 4.35 -3.20 -8.49
N MET A 105 3.72 -2.45 -7.60
CA MET A 105 3.11 -1.17 -7.91
C MET A 105 3.60 -0.11 -6.94
N PHE A 106 3.44 1.15 -7.31
CA PHE A 106 3.67 2.28 -6.42
C PHE A 106 2.33 2.88 -6.01
N ASP A 107 2.13 3.07 -4.72
CA ASP A 107 0.95 3.76 -4.23
C ASP A 107 1.06 5.28 -4.48
N PRO A 108 0.05 6.09 -4.14
CA PRO A 108 0.12 7.54 -4.37
C PRO A 108 1.28 8.24 -3.67
N ASP A 109 1.82 7.69 -2.60
CA ASP A 109 3.02 8.21 -1.94
C ASP A 109 4.32 7.75 -2.63
N GLY A 110 4.21 6.90 -3.65
CA GLY A 110 5.36 6.28 -4.31
C GLY A 110 5.94 5.10 -3.56
N ARG A 111 5.29 4.55 -2.61
CA ARG A 111 5.68 3.38 -1.82
C ARG A 111 5.37 2.12 -2.60
N PRO A 112 6.35 1.21 -2.74
CA PRO A 112 6.08 -0.08 -3.37
C PRO A 112 5.10 -0.93 -2.56
N PHE A 113 4.17 -1.56 -3.24
CA PHE A 113 3.32 -2.61 -2.70
C PHE A 113 3.11 -3.67 -3.79
N CYS A 114 2.65 -4.84 -3.41
CA CYS A 114 2.49 -5.94 -4.35
C CYS A 114 1.06 -6.45 -4.41
N LEU A 115 0.61 -6.74 -5.63
CA LEU A 115 -0.59 -7.51 -5.89
C LEU A 115 -0.13 -8.94 -6.21
N CYS A 116 -0.69 -9.91 -5.50
CA CYS A 116 -0.24 -11.29 -5.56
C CYS A 116 -1.40 -12.22 -5.94
N GLN A 117 -1.22 -12.96 -7.02
CA GLN A 117 -2.19 -13.97 -7.43
C GLN A 117 -1.61 -15.35 -7.12
N GLU A 118 -2.36 -16.14 -6.36
CA GLU A 118 -1.93 -17.50 -6.09
C GLU A 118 -2.01 -18.34 -7.36
N SER A 119 -1.01 -19.17 -7.55
CA SER A 119 -1.03 -20.16 -8.63
C SER A 119 -2.10 -21.20 -8.35
N ALA A 120 -2.93 -21.46 -9.34
CA ALA A 120 -3.97 -22.49 -9.23
C ALA A 120 -3.34 -23.89 -9.08
#